data_62d197a384714bec2ed89f522846b3cf
#
_entry.id   62d197a384714bec2ed89f522846b3cf
#
_cell.length_a   1.000
_cell.length_b   1.000
_cell.length_c   1.000
_cell.angle_alpha   90.00
_cell.angle_beta   90.00
_cell.angle_gamma   90.00
#
_symmetry.space_group_name_H-M   'P 1'
#
loop_
_entity.id
_entity.type
_entity.pdbx_description
1 polymer ?
#
loop_
_entity_poly.entity_id
_entity_poly.type
_entity_poly.pdbx_seq_one_letter_code
_entity_poly.pdbx_strand_id
1 'polypeptide(L)'
;MTYRELFSIPSFPRLATSVMVARTATQMMLLTLVLFVLQRFHSPSLAGITVFLSIAPGVALSPIAGALLDRHGRVRLITLDYLVGFLTLALLVGFDLSGRLTPWVLLPIVTISSVTYSLSNSGARSLLPLIVPTRLWDRVNALDSIGYALTMGAGPALAGALTAWAGPRLALTVTAAAFLLAAVLIMPLPEPAAAGASRSVMADAWAGLTYVLRRNAALRGIALIVSIMNLSFGILVVALPVMVLQRLHANAAVVGGLWAVFGLASVPSALIAGRIRSEGRERVVMIGCDVVAALAVALIAFAGNAWLVAGALLIAGLSNGPFDVSMFSMRQRRTDRAWYGRAFAVSMGLNWAGQPIGSAISGPLIHIGLTIAFLVAAGLMLVAAGLVPWVIPGEPAGRIATESARQSRRDRPVEESPSSAEQGAG
;
A
#
# COMPACT_ATOMS: atom_id res chain seq x y z
N MET A 1 -3.53 6.02 29.78
CA MET A 1 -2.36 5.77 28.89
C MET A 1 -2.47 6.70 27.67
N THR A 2 -1.48 7.55 27.45
CA THR A 2 -1.55 8.66 26.48
C THR A 2 -0.54 8.50 25.34
N TYR A 3 -0.79 9.08 24.16
CA TYR A 3 0.19 9.19 23.07
C TYR A 3 1.51 9.85 23.55
N ARG A 4 1.47 10.70 24.56
CA ARG A 4 2.65 11.31 25.19
C ARG A 4 3.65 10.26 25.72
N GLU A 5 3.15 9.13 26.23
CA GLU A 5 3.99 8.01 26.70
C GLU A 5 4.73 7.32 25.54
N LEU A 6 4.12 7.24 24.35
CA LEU A 6 4.75 6.69 23.14
C LEU A 6 5.91 7.60 22.68
N PHE A 7 5.69 8.91 22.65
CA PHE A 7 6.72 9.88 22.27
C PHE A 7 7.83 10.07 23.32
N SER A 8 7.64 9.59 24.55
CA SER A 8 8.68 9.60 25.59
C SER A 8 9.71 8.47 25.44
N ILE A 9 9.46 7.48 24.56
CA ILE A 9 10.42 6.42 24.24
C ILE A 9 11.54 7.03 23.38
N PRO A 10 12.82 7.04 23.81
CA PRO A 10 13.88 7.83 23.15
C PRO A 10 14.07 7.55 21.65
N SER A 11 13.91 6.28 21.24
CA SER A 11 14.10 5.85 19.84
C SER A 11 12.86 6.05 18.97
N PHE A 12 11.66 6.15 19.57
CA PHE A 12 10.40 6.16 18.84
C PHE A 12 10.19 7.42 17.97
N PRO A 13 10.41 8.67 18.48
CA PRO A 13 10.22 9.87 17.66
C PRO A 13 11.11 9.88 16.42
N ARG A 14 12.38 9.46 16.56
CA ARG A 14 13.31 9.36 15.42
C ARG A 14 12.85 8.32 14.41
N LEU A 15 12.46 7.13 14.87
CA LEU A 15 11.93 6.07 14.01
C LEU A 15 10.67 6.55 13.27
N ALA A 16 9.69 7.09 13.99
CA ALA A 16 8.43 7.55 13.41
C ALA A 16 8.66 8.65 12.37
N THR A 17 9.50 9.64 12.66
CA THR A 17 9.84 10.72 11.73
C THR A 17 10.58 10.17 10.50
N SER A 18 11.59 9.31 10.68
CA SER A 18 12.31 8.68 9.58
C SER A 18 11.38 7.91 8.65
N VAL A 19 10.52 7.05 9.21
CA VAL A 19 9.55 6.26 8.44
C VAL A 19 8.55 7.15 7.70
N MET A 20 8.06 8.23 8.34
CA MET A 20 7.14 9.17 7.69
C MET A 20 7.80 9.91 6.52
N VAL A 21 9.02 10.42 6.72
CA VAL A 21 9.78 11.11 5.68
C VAL A 21 10.07 10.15 4.52
N ALA A 22 10.52 8.93 4.78
CA ALA A 22 10.80 7.93 3.76
C ALA A 22 9.55 7.52 2.97
N ARG A 23 8.42 7.30 3.65
CA ARG A 23 7.13 6.99 2.97
C ARG A 23 6.68 8.14 2.08
N THR A 24 6.79 9.38 2.57
CA THR A 24 6.49 10.57 1.74
C THR A 24 7.41 10.61 0.52
N ALA A 25 8.73 10.39 0.71
CA ALA A 25 9.70 10.33 -0.37
C ALA A 25 9.37 9.22 -1.40
N THR A 26 8.95 8.04 -0.93
CA THR A 26 8.55 6.93 -1.81
C THR A 26 7.33 7.30 -2.67
N GLN A 27 6.32 7.92 -2.07
CA GLN A 27 5.12 8.36 -2.79
C GLN A 27 5.42 9.54 -3.74
N MET A 28 6.32 10.44 -3.34
CA MET A 28 6.84 11.48 -4.23
C MET A 28 7.60 10.88 -5.40
N MET A 29 8.50 9.92 -5.16
CA MET A 29 9.35 9.30 -6.17
C MET A 29 8.52 8.70 -7.31
N LEU A 30 7.45 7.97 -6.99
CA LEU A 30 6.60 7.32 -7.98
C LEU A 30 6.01 8.33 -8.98
N LEU A 31 5.39 9.40 -8.48
CA LEU A 31 4.81 10.43 -9.35
C LEU A 31 5.90 11.26 -10.04
N THR A 32 6.96 11.63 -9.33
CA THR A 32 8.04 12.45 -9.90
C THR A 32 8.76 11.72 -11.04
N LEU A 33 8.99 10.39 -10.92
CA LEU A 33 9.57 9.59 -12.01
C LEU A 33 8.68 9.61 -13.26
N VAL A 34 7.36 9.44 -13.10
CA VAL A 34 6.42 9.50 -14.22
C VAL A 34 6.46 10.88 -14.88
N LEU A 35 6.34 11.95 -14.08
CA LEU A 35 6.38 13.33 -14.60
C LEU A 35 7.72 13.66 -15.27
N PHE A 36 8.83 13.22 -14.67
CA PHE A 36 10.17 13.41 -15.22
C PHE A 36 10.33 12.73 -16.58
N VAL A 37 9.93 11.46 -16.68
CA VAL A 37 10.04 10.70 -17.94
C VAL A 37 9.12 11.30 -19.02
N LEU A 38 7.90 11.70 -18.66
CA LEU A 38 6.97 12.32 -19.61
C LEU A 38 7.50 13.67 -20.13
N GLN A 39 8.10 14.49 -19.27
CA GLN A 39 8.63 15.79 -19.68
C GLN A 39 9.97 15.69 -20.43
N ARG A 40 10.83 14.73 -20.04
CA ARG A 40 12.17 14.58 -20.60
C ARG A 40 12.21 13.78 -21.89
N PHE A 41 11.42 12.71 -21.97
CA PHE A 41 11.45 11.75 -23.07
C PHE A 41 10.15 11.71 -23.88
N HIS A 42 9.10 12.41 -23.46
CA HIS A 42 7.79 12.48 -24.14
C HIS A 42 7.19 11.09 -24.43
N SER A 43 7.52 10.09 -23.60
CA SER A 43 7.16 8.69 -23.84
C SER A 43 6.34 8.10 -22.67
N PRO A 44 5.02 7.91 -22.83
CA PRO A 44 4.19 7.18 -21.87
C PRO A 44 4.65 5.74 -21.67
N SER A 45 5.12 5.07 -22.74
CA SER A 45 5.63 3.70 -22.64
C SER A 45 6.88 3.62 -21.77
N LEU A 46 7.82 4.56 -21.93
CA LEU A 46 9.00 4.61 -21.08
C LEU A 46 8.63 4.92 -19.62
N ALA A 47 7.65 5.80 -19.38
CA ALA A 47 7.14 6.07 -18.04
C ALA A 47 6.56 4.81 -17.40
N GLY A 48 5.74 4.05 -18.13
CA GLY A 48 5.17 2.80 -17.65
C GLY A 48 6.23 1.73 -17.33
N ILE A 49 7.23 1.55 -18.21
CA ILE A 49 8.35 0.63 -17.96
C ILE A 49 9.20 1.09 -16.78
N THR A 50 9.42 2.39 -16.62
CA THR A 50 10.15 2.95 -15.48
C THR A 50 9.44 2.61 -14.16
N VAL A 51 8.12 2.80 -14.09
CA VAL A 51 7.32 2.42 -12.91
C VAL A 51 7.35 0.90 -12.70
N PHE A 52 7.22 0.10 -13.76
CA PHE A 52 7.34 -1.36 -13.66
C PHE A 52 8.65 -1.76 -13.00
N LEU A 53 9.78 -1.29 -13.53
CA LEU A 53 11.11 -1.64 -13.04
C LEU A 53 11.40 -1.06 -11.66
N SER A 54 10.77 0.05 -11.26
CA SER A 54 10.91 0.61 -9.91
C SER A 54 10.16 -0.17 -8.83
N ILE A 55 9.28 -1.12 -9.20
CA ILE A 55 8.46 -1.88 -8.25
C ILE A 55 8.65 -3.40 -8.39
N ALA A 56 8.61 -3.94 -9.60
CA ALA A 56 8.53 -5.38 -9.87
C ALA A 56 9.68 -6.19 -9.26
N PRO A 57 10.98 -5.80 -9.40
CA PRO A 57 12.07 -6.54 -8.78
C PRO A 57 11.97 -6.60 -7.27
N GLY A 58 11.59 -5.49 -6.61
CA GLY A 58 11.40 -5.44 -5.16
C GLY A 58 10.25 -6.33 -4.67
N VAL A 59 9.13 -6.36 -5.39
CA VAL A 59 8.00 -7.26 -5.09
C VAL A 59 8.43 -8.72 -5.24
N ALA A 60 9.17 -9.07 -6.29
CA ALA A 60 9.68 -10.42 -6.51
C ALA A 60 10.64 -10.89 -5.39
N LEU A 61 11.44 -9.96 -4.84
CA LEU A 61 12.40 -10.25 -3.77
C LEU A 61 11.82 -10.10 -2.36
N SER A 62 10.57 -9.64 -2.22
CA SER A 62 9.95 -9.40 -0.91
C SER A 62 9.93 -10.63 0.02
N PRO A 63 9.80 -11.89 -0.44
CA PRO A 63 9.87 -13.06 0.43
C PRO A 63 11.24 -13.23 1.11
N ILE A 64 12.31 -12.74 0.49
CA ILE A 64 13.69 -12.87 1.00
C ILE A 64 14.02 -11.71 1.95
N ALA A 65 13.34 -10.57 1.80
CA ALA A 65 13.61 -9.36 2.56
C ALA A 65 13.54 -9.58 4.08
N GLY A 66 12.53 -10.29 4.57
CA GLY A 66 12.39 -10.59 6.00
C GLY A 66 13.59 -11.33 6.58
N ALA A 67 14.13 -12.30 5.83
CA ALA A 67 15.31 -13.06 6.23
C ALA A 67 16.59 -12.24 6.27
N LEU A 68 16.75 -11.39 5.27
CA LEU A 68 17.89 -10.49 5.23
C LEU A 68 17.87 -9.55 6.43
N LEU A 69 16.68 -9.01 6.77
CA LEU A 69 16.46 -8.15 7.92
C LEU A 69 16.82 -8.84 9.25
N ASP A 70 16.41 -10.09 9.43
CA ASP A 70 16.69 -10.86 10.64
C ASP A 70 18.17 -11.24 10.76
N ARG A 71 18.86 -11.48 9.62
CA ARG A 71 20.26 -11.92 9.60
C ARG A 71 21.27 -10.78 9.64
N HIS A 72 21.01 -9.67 8.96
CA HIS A 72 21.96 -8.57 8.78
C HIS A 72 21.63 -7.30 9.57
N GLY A 73 20.51 -7.33 10.29
CA GLY A 73 20.04 -6.20 11.09
C GLY A 73 19.02 -5.33 10.34
N ARG A 74 17.96 -4.94 11.05
CA ARG A 74 16.84 -4.19 10.49
C ARG A 74 17.20 -2.74 10.24
N VAL A 75 17.79 -2.07 11.21
CA VAL A 75 18.19 -0.66 11.09
C VAL A 75 19.19 -0.48 9.95
N ARG A 76 20.18 -1.36 9.86
CA ARG A 76 21.20 -1.32 8.80
C ARG A 76 20.61 -1.46 7.39
N LEU A 77 19.73 -2.43 7.20
CA LEU A 77 19.13 -2.69 5.88
C LEU A 77 18.10 -1.63 5.48
N ILE A 78 17.35 -1.07 6.42
CA ILE A 78 16.47 0.07 6.16
C ILE A 78 17.30 1.29 5.78
N THR A 79 18.39 1.57 6.50
CA THR A 79 19.33 2.65 6.16
C THR A 79 19.92 2.46 4.76
N LEU A 80 20.33 1.23 4.41
CA LEU A 80 20.82 0.90 3.08
C LEU A 80 19.79 1.23 1.99
N ASP A 81 18.54 0.83 2.17
CA ASP A 81 17.47 1.12 1.21
C ASP A 81 17.27 2.63 1.01
N TYR A 82 17.22 3.39 2.10
CA TYR A 82 17.09 4.85 2.01
C TYR A 82 18.29 5.51 1.32
N LEU A 83 19.51 5.03 1.57
CA LEU A 83 20.71 5.51 0.87
C LEU A 83 20.69 5.12 -0.60
N VAL A 84 20.23 3.92 -0.95
CA VAL A 84 20.08 3.50 -2.36
C VAL A 84 19.00 4.37 -3.04
N GLY A 85 17.89 4.67 -2.39
CA GLY A 85 16.88 5.60 -2.90
C GLY A 85 17.45 7.00 -3.15
N PHE A 86 18.24 7.55 -2.21
CA PHE A 86 18.95 8.80 -2.39
C PHE A 86 19.91 8.76 -3.59
N LEU A 87 20.79 7.75 -3.64
CA LEU A 87 21.79 7.62 -4.70
C LEU A 87 21.15 7.45 -6.08
N THR A 88 20.08 6.67 -6.17
CA THR A 88 19.29 6.49 -7.41
C THR A 88 18.83 7.83 -7.96
N LEU A 89 18.16 8.63 -7.14
CA LEU A 89 17.63 9.91 -7.60
C LEU A 89 18.75 10.94 -7.85
N ALA A 90 19.80 10.95 -7.04
CA ALA A 90 20.96 11.81 -7.26
C ALA A 90 21.69 11.46 -8.57
N LEU A 91 21.84 10.17 -8.88
CA LEU A 91 22.43 9.73 -10.16
C LEU A 91 21.56 10.13 -11.35
N LEU A 92 20.22 9.97 -11.27
CA LEU A 92 19.32 10.39 -12.33
C LEU A 92 19.45 11.89 -12.61
N VAL A 93 19.45 12.72 -11.56
CA VAL A 93 19.66 14.18 -11.69
C VAL A 93 21.04 14.49 -12.26
N GLY A 94 22.09 13.83 -11.78
CA GLY A 94 23.47 14.04 -12.25
C GLY A 94 23.64 13.67 -13.73
N PHE A 95 23.10 12.54 -14.17
CA PHE A 95 23.12 12.14 -15.57
C PHE A 95 22.29 13.08 -16.46
N ASP A 96 21.16 13.57 -15.96
CA ASP A 96 20.32 14.51 -16.72
C ASP A 96 21.01 15.89 -16.85
N LEU A 97 21.64 16.39 -15.80
CA LEU A 97 22.42 17.64 -15.83
C LEU A 97 23.63 17.56 -16.77
N SER A 98 24.28 16.39 -16.82
CA SER A 98 25.41 16.16 -17.74
C SER A 98 24.98 15.93 -19.20
N GLY A 99 23.67 15.90 -19.49
CA GLY A 99 23.14 15.60 -20.82
C GLY A 99 23.32 14.14 -21.26
N ARG A 100 23.76 13.24 -20.36
CA ARG A 100 24.04 11.82 -20.65
C ARG A 100 22.91 10.87 -20.27
N LEU A 101 21.80 11.39 -19.76
CA LEU A 101 20.68 10.55 -19.38
C LEU A 101 19.95 10.03 -20.63
N THR A 102 20.02 8.73 -20.83
CA THR A 102 19.30 7.98 -21.87
C THR A 102 18.38 6.96 -21.22
N PRO A 103 17.39 6.39 -21.94
CA PRO A 103 16.58 5.29 -21.40
C PRO A 103 17.41 4.10 -20.90
N TRP A 104 18.52 3.79 -21.57
CA TRP A 104 19.44 2.71 -21.19
C TRP A 104 20.22 2.97 -19.89
N VAL A 105 20.34 4.24 -19.46
CA VAL A 105 20.91 4.63 -18.17
C VAL A 105 19.82 4.70 -17.10
N LEU A 106 18.65 5.24 -17.44
CA LEU A 106 17.51 5.38 -16.53
C LEU A 106 17.03 4.03 -15.99
N LEU A 107 16.75 3.07 -16.88
CA LEU A 107 16.10 1.82 -16.52
C LEU A 107 16.94 0.97 -15.54
N PRO A 108 18.24 0.74 -15.75
CA PRO A 108 19.07 0.02 -14.77
C PRO A 108 19.12 0.70 -13.40
N ILE A 109 19.23 2.04 -13.37
CA ILE A 109 19.31 2.80 -12.11
C ILE A 109 18.05 2.59 -11.29
N VAL A 110 16.85 2.72 -11.87
CA VAL A 110 15.61 2.52 -11.13
C VAL A 110 15.38 1.05 -10.76
N THR A 111 15.88 0.11 -11.58
CA THR A 111 15.79 -1.33 -11.29
C THR A 111 16.59 -1.69 -10.04
N ILE A 112 17.82 -1.19 -9.93
CA ILE A 112 18.69 -1.42 -8.76
C ILE A 112 18.03 -0.89 -7.49
N SER A 113 17.44 0.30 -7.53
CA SER A 113 16.72 0.88 -6.39
C SER A 113 15.55 0.01 -5.93
N SER A 114 14.83 -0.61 -6.85
CA SER A 114 13.66 -1.41 -6.48
C SER A 114 14.00 -2.68 -5.71
N VAL A 115 15.21 -3.22 -5.92
CA VAL A 115 15.69 -4.45 -5.23
C VAL A 115 15.70 -4.27 -3.71
N THR A 116 16.04 -3.09 -3.24
CA THR A 116 16.13 -2.78 -1.79
C THR A 116 14.80 -2.32 -1.19
N TYR A 117 13.85 -1.84 -1.99
CA TYR A 117 12.58 -1.27 -1.54
C TYR A 117 11.81 -2.15 -0.53
N SER A 118 11.82 -3.47 -0.71
CA SER A 118 11.16 -4.40 0.21
C SER A 118 11.79 -4.44 1.60
N LEU A 119 13.06 -4.03 1.74
CA LEU A 119 13.78 -4.01 3.02
C LEU A 119 13.20 -2.96 3.95
N SER A 120 13.01 -1.72 3.47
CA SER A 120 12.43 -0.67 4.32
C SER A 120 10.94 -0.87 4.59
N ASN A 121 10.18 -1.30 3.58
CA ASN A 121 8.74 -1.50 3.74
C ASN A 121 8.40 -2.59 4.76
N SER A 122 9.10 -3.71 4.73
CA SER A 122 8.95 -4.80 5.70
C SER A 122 9.67 -4.49 7.01
N GLY A 123 10.88 -3.90 6.93
CA GLY A 123 11.75 -3.60 8.04
C GLY A 123 11.13 -2.62 9.03
N ALA A 124 10.57 -1.52 8.55
CA ALA A 124 9.96 -0.51 9.41
C ALA A 124 8.83 -1.09 10.27
N ARG A 125 7.95 -1.89 9.67
CA ARG A 125 6.85 -2.55 10.40
C ARG A 125 7.32 -3.60 11.38
N SER A 126 8.39 -4.33 11.05
CA SER A 126 8.97 -5.35 11.95
C SER A 126 9.81 -4.76 13.07
N LEU A 127 10.27 -3.51 12.93
CA LEU A 127 11.07 -2.81 13.93
C LEU A 127 10.20 -2.20 15.04
N LEU A 128 8.98 -1.74 14.72
CA LEU A 128 8.06 -1.12 15.67
C LEU A 128 7.77 -1.98 16.91
N PRO A 129 7.42 -3.28 16.83
CA PRO A 129 7.15 -4.13 17.99
C PRO A 129 8.38 -4.40 18.87
N LEU A 130 9.59 -4.17 18.35
CA LEU A 130 10.84 -4.40 19.09
C LEU A 130 11.26 -3.19 19.91
N ILE A 131 10.82 -1.99 19.51
CA ILE A 131 11.14 -0.72 20.19
C ILE A 131 10.02 -0.34 21.15
N VAL A 132 8.77 -0.68 20.84
CA VAL A 132 7.60 -0.22 21.59
C VAL A 132 7.06 -1.34 22.48
N PRO A 133 6.84 -1.11 23.80
CA PRO A 133 6.23 -2.08 24.69
C PRO A 133 4.85 -2.53 24.20
N THR A 134 4.49 -3.81 24.42
CA THR A 134 3.26 -4.46 23.94
C THR A 134 1.99 -3.68 24.28
N ARG A 135 1.94 -3.05 25.46
CA ARG A 135 0.81 -2.22 25.92
C ARG A 135 0.51 -1.00 25.04
N LEU A 136 1.45 -0.58 24.20
CA LEU A 136 1.31 0.58 23.30
C LEU A 136 1.16 0.20 21.83
N TRP A 137 1.10 -1.10 21.49
CA TRP A 137 1.04 -1.57 20.10
C TRP A 137 -0.18 -1.04 19.34
N ASP A 138 -1.35 -1.01 19.95
CA ASP A 138 -2.56 -0.50 19.28
C ASP A 138 -2.40 0.96 18.86
N ARG A 139 -1.73 1.76 19.72
CA ARG A 139 -1.49 3.18 19.42
C ARG A 139 -0.44 3.39 18.35
N VAL A 140 0.64 2.63 18.39
CA VAL A 140 1.67 2.72 17.35
C VAL A 140 1.13 2.26 16.02
N ASN A 141 0.29 1.21 15.98
CA ASN A 141 -0.36 0.74 14.75
C ASN A 141 -1.37 1.77 14.22
N ALA A 142 -2.14 2.42 15.09
CA ALA A 142 -3.04 3.50 14.70
C ALA A 142 -2.26 4.69 14.10
N LEU A 143 -1.15 5.09 14.75
CA LEU A 143 -0.29 6.18 14.25
C LEU A 143 0.37 5.81 12.92
N ASP A 144 0.85 4.56 12.77
CA ASP A 144 1.42 4.04 11.53
C ASP A 144 0.41 4.07 10.37
N SER A 145 -0.83 3.66 10.66
CA SER A 145 -1.92 3.64 9.65
C SER A 145 -2.32 5.06 9.23
N ILE A 146 -2.47 5.98 10.18
CA ILE A 146 -2.75 7.40 9.89
C ILE A 146 -1.60 7.98 9.07
N GLY A 147 -0.36 7.73 9.49
CA GLY A 147 0.83 8.18 8.78
C GLY A 147 0.88 7.68 7.34
N TYR A 148 0.60 6.41 7.12
CA TYR A 148 0.55 5.83 5.78
C TYR A 148 -0.50 6.52 4.90
N ALA A 149 -1.71 6.71 5.41
CA ALA A 149 -2.79 7.37 4.70
C ALA A 149 -2.45 8.84 4.34
N LEU A 150 -1.85 9.57 5.28
CA LEU A 150 -1.41 10.95 5.03
C LEU A 150 -0.34 11.02 3.93
N THR A 151 0.64 10.11 3.93
CA THR A 151 1.71 10.11 2.92
C THR A 151 1.21 9.76 1.53
N MET A 152 0.17 8.94 1.40
CA MET A 152 -0.47 8.64 0.11
C MET A 152 -1.07 9.88 -0.57
N GLY A 153 -1.58 10.83 0.19
CA GLY A 153 -2.08 12.11 -0.35
C GLY A 153 -0.97 13.16 -0.47
N ALA A 154 -0.17 13.34 0.59
CA ALA A 154 0.84 14.39 0.67
C ALA A 154 2.01 14.17 -0.31
N GLY A 155 2.45 12.92 -0.50
CA GLY A 155 3.56 12.63 -1.41
C GLY A 155 3.32 13.09 -2.84
N PRO A 156 2.27 12.62 -3.51
CA PRO A 156 1.93 13.09 -4.85
C PRO A 156 1.64 14.59 -4.93
N ALA A 157 0.98 15.18 -3.91
CA ALA A 157 0.74 16.61 -3.86
C ALA A 157 2.04 17.42 -3.88
N LEU A 158 3.00 17.06 -3.03
CA LEU A 158 4.32 17.69 -2.98
C LEU A 158 5.09 17.48 -4.29
N ALA A 159 5.09 16.26 -4.84
CA ALA A 159 5.74 15.96 -6.10
C ALA A 159 5.19 16.80 -7.25
N GLY A 160 3.87 16.89 -7.36
CA GLY A 160 3.19 17.72 -8.36
C GLY A 160 3.46 19.20 -8.20
N ALA A 161 3.37 19.73 -6.98
CA ALA A 161 3.62 21.14 -6.66
C ALA A 161 5.08 21.53 -6.97
N LEU A 162 6.07 20.75 -6.53
CA LEU A 162 7.49 20.98 -6.80
C LEU A 162 7.79 20.92 -8.30
N THR A 163 7.20 19.93 -9.00
CA THR A 163 7.37 19.80 -10.46
C THR A 163 6.77 21.00 -11.21
N ALA A 164 5.62 21.49 -10.78
CA ALA A 164 4.97 22.64 -11.40
C ALA A 164 5.73 23.94 -11.12
N TRP A 165 6.33 24.09 -9.93
CA TRP A 165 7.04 25.29 -9.51
C TRP A 165 8.42 25.42 -10.17
N ALA A 166 9.24 24.38 -10.16
CA ALA A 166 10.63 24.44 -10.60
C ALA A 166 11.09 23.23 -11.41
N GLY A 167 10.14 22.48 -11.94
CA GLY A 167 10.38 21.32 -12.81
C GLY A 167 10.68 20.02 -12.06
N PRO A 168 10.68 18.90 -12.80
CA PRO A 168 10.81 17.58 -12.21
C PRO A 168 12.21 17.29 -11.64
N ARG A 169 13.23 18.00 -12.10
CA ARG A 169 14.59 17.89 -11.51
C ARG A 169 14.62 18.31 -10.05
N LEU A 170 13.99 19.45 -9.72
CA LEU A 170 13.88 19.88 -8.33
C LEU A 170 13.09 18.87 -7.50
N ALA A 171 11.97 18.39 -8.03
CA ALA A 171 11.17 17.38 -7.34
C ALA A 171 11.97 16.10 -7.06
N LEU A 172 12.79 15.61 -8.02
CA LEU A 172 13.73 14.49 -7.81
C LEU A 172 14.78 14.80 -6.74
N THR A 173 15.36 16.00 -6.78
CA THR A 173 16.39 16.44 -5.82
C THR A 173 15.83 16.52 -4.39
N VAL A 174 14.64 17.12 -4.22
CA VAL A 174 13.96 17.20 -2.92
C VAL A 174 13.59 15.80 -2.42
N THR A 175 13.12 14.93 -3.31
CA THR A 175 12.82 13.53 -2.96
C THR A 175 14.08 12.79 -2.54
N ALA A 176 15.20 12.99 -3.23
CA ALA A 176 16.50 12.43 -2.84
C ALA A 176 16.93 12.93 -1.46
N ALA A 177 16.84 14.24 -1.21
CA ALA A 177 17.16 14.83 0.09
C ALA A 177 16.27 14.26 1.22
N ALA A 178 15.00 13.99 0.93
CA ALA A 178 14.10 13.36 1.90
C ALA A 178 14.54 11.91 2.23
N PHE A 179 14.96 11.11 1.24
CA PHE A 179 15.54 9.79 1.52
C PHE A 179 16.83 9.88 2.35
N LEU A 180 17.72 10.83 2.04
CA LEU A 180 18.93 11.05 2.82
C LEU A 180 18.62 11.45 4.26
N LEU A 181 17.66 12.36 4.46
CA LEU A 181 17.19 12.75 5.78
C LEU A 181 16.62 11.55 6.55
N ALA A 182 15.82 10.72 5.90
CA ALA A 182 15.29 9.50 6.52
C ALA A 182 16.41 8.55 6.93
N ALA A 183 17.45 8.37 6.11
CA ALA A 183 18.63 7.55 6.41
C ALA A 183 19.39 8.11 7.63
N VAL A 184 19.64 9.41 7.67
CA VAL A 184 20.34 10.07 8.79
C VAL A 184 19.55 9.96 10.10
N LEU A 185 18.23 10.03 10.03
CA LEU A 185 17.37 9.90 11.21
C LEU A 185 17.35 8.48 11.78
N ILE A 186 17.36 7.43 10.92
CA ILE A 186 17.26 6.05 11.39
C ILE A 186 18.62 5.45 11.79
N MET A 187 19.71 5.87 11.14
CA MET A 187 21.06 5.32 11.32
C MET A 187 21.55 5.25 12.77
N PRO A 188 21.29 6.24 13.65
CA PRO A 188 21.76 6.17 15.05
C PRO A 188 20.85 5.32 15.95
N LEU A 189 19.79 4.69 15.44
CA LEU A 189 18.96 3.82 16.27
C LEU A 189 19.71 2.54 16.64
N PRO A 190 19.53 2.03 17.87
CA PRO A 190 20.14 0.77 18.26
C PRO A 190 19.57 -0.38 17.44
N GLU A 191 20.43 -1.27 16.97
CA GLU A 191 20.02 -2.49 16.31
C GLU A 191 19.41 -3.44 17.34
N PRO A 192 18.14 -3.86 17.22
CA PRO A 192 17.57 -4.85 18.12
C PRO A 192 18.32 -6.17 18.01
N ALA A 193 18.46 -6.88 19.13
CA ALA A 193 19.07 -8.20 19.15
C ALA A 193 18.41 -9.12 18.09
N ALA A 194 19.22 -9.80 17.28
CA ALA A 194 18.73 -10.73 16.28
C ALA A 194 17.88 -11.81 16.97
N ALA A 195 16.61 -11.89 16.65
CA ALA A 195 15.80 -13.04 16.99
C ALA A 195 16.44 -14.24 16.26
N GLY A 196 16.78 -15.30 16.99
CA GLY A 196 17.52 -16.45 16.48
C GLY A 196 17.03 -16.89 15.10
N ALA A 197 17.95 -16.94 14.15
CA ALA A 197 17.66 -17.15 12.74
C ALA A 197 16.82 -18.42 12.54
N SER A 198 15.62 -18.28 12.00
CA SER A 198 14.84 -19.40 11.47
C SER A 198 15.71 -20.20 10.49
N ARG A 199 15.74 -21.53 10.64
CA ARG A 199 16.64 -22.43 9.90
C ARG A 199 16.52 -22.33 8.37
N SER A 200 15.40 -21.85 7.83
CA SER A 200 15.23 -21.69 6.38
C SER A 200 14.07 -20.74 6.05
N VAL A 201 14.40 -19.49 5.76
CA VAL A 201 13.44 -18.48 5.34
C VAL A 201 12.79 -18.78 3.99
N MET A 202 13.55 -19.38 3.08
CA MET A 202 13.00 -19.83 1.80
C MET A 202 11.96 -20.91 1.98
N ALA A 203 12.16 -21.83 2.94
CA ALA A 203 11.17 -22.84 3.28
C ALA A 203 9.91 -22.22 3.90
N ASP A 204 10.06 -21.20 4.76
CA ASP A 204 8.93 -20.49 5.38
C ASP A 204 8.14 -19.67 4.35
N ALA A 205 8.84 -18.99 3.43
CA ALA A 205 8.21 -18.26 2.33
C ALA A 205 7.46 -19.21 1.38
N TRP A 206 8.08 -20.35 1.03
CA TRP A 206 7.46 -21.39 0.21
C TRP A 206 6.25 -22.04 0.89
N ALA A 207 6.35 -22.30 2.18
CA ALA A 207 5.25 -22.83 2.97
C ALA A 207 4.08 -21.84 3.04
N GLY A 208 4.35 -20.53 3.24
CA GLY A 208 3.37 -19.46 3.17
C GLY A 208 2.70 -19.36 1.80
N LEU A 209 3.47 -19.43 0.72
CA LEU A 209 2.98 -19.42 -0.66
C LEU A 209 2.07 -20.63 -0.94
N THR A 210 2.50 -21.80 -0.53
CA THR A 210 1.72 -23.04 -0.66
C THR A 210 0.41 -22.96 0.14
N TYR A 211 0.46 -22.40 1.36
CA TYR A 211 -0.74 -22.18 2.16
C TYR A 211 -1.73 -21.25 1.47
N VAL A 212 -1.28 -20.07 0.99
CA VAL A 212 -2.14 -19.09 0.31
C VAL A 212 -2.73 -19.67 -0.98
N LEU A 213 -1.89 -20.28 -1.83
CA LEU A 213 -2.33 -20.70 -3.16
C LEU A 213 -3.10 -22.02 -3.17
N ARG A 214 -2.73 -22.99 -2.31
CA ARG A 214 -3.30 -24.35 -2.34
C ARG A 214 -4.24 -24.67 -1.19
N ARG A 215 -4.00 -24.11 0.00
CA ARG A 215 -4.73 -24.52 1.21
C ARG A 215 -5.81 -23.51 1.65
N ASN A 216 -5.70 -22.24 1.25
CA ASN A 216 -6.66 -21.22 1.67
C ASN A 216 -7.29 -20.50 0.46
N ALA A 217 -8.48 -20.98 0.07
CA ALA A 217 -9.21 -20.45 -1.08
C ALA A 217 -9.59 -18.96 -0.90
N ALA A 218 -9.87 -18.51 0.33
CA ALA A 218 -10.22 -17.12 0.59
C ALA A 218 -9.01 -16.19 0.38
N LEU A 219 -7.83 -16.56 0.89
CA LEU A 219 -6.60 -15.77 0.69
C LEU A 219 -6.18 -15.74 -0.78
N ARG A 220 -6.31 -16.87 -1.48
CA ARG A 220 -6.06 -16.95 -2.93
C ARG A 220 -7.00 -16.02 -3.69
N GLY A 221 -8.30 -16.05 -3.37
CA GLY A 221 -9.29 -15.18 -3.98
C GLY A 221 -9.01 -13.70 -3.73
N ILE A 222 -8.72 -13.32 -2.48
CA ILE A 222 -8.35 -11.93 -2.13
C ILE A 222 -7.09 -11.52 -2.90
N ALA A 223 -6.05 -12.35 -2.94
CA ALA A 223 -4.82 -12.04 -3.66
C ALA A 223 -5.08 -11.78 -5.15
N LEU A 224 -5.91 -12.60 -5.80
CA LEU A 224 -6.27 -12.44 -7.20
C LEU A 224 -7.05 -11.14 -7.44
N ILE A 225 -8.14 -10.91 -6.68
CA ILE A 225 -8.98 -9.71 -6.84
C ILE A 225 -8.17 -8.44 -6.65
N VAL A 226 -7.41 -8.35 -5.55
CA VAL A 226 -6.61 -7.15 -5.25
C VAL A 226 -5.46 -6.98 -6.25
N SER A 227 -4.89 -8.07 -6.78
CA SER A 227 -3.88 -7.96 -7.85
C SER A 227 -4.48 -7.39 -9.14
N ILE A 228 -5.71 -7.79 -9.52
CA ILE A 228 -6.41 -7.23 -10.70
C ILE A 228 -6.73 -5.74 -10.46
N MET A 229 -7.19 -5.36 -9.27
CA MET A 229 -7.40 -3.95 -8.93
C MET A 229 -6.10 -3.15 -8.99
N ASN A 230 -5.02 -3.67 -8.43
CA ASN A 230 -3.71 -3.02 -8.49
C ASN A 230 -3.17 -2.94 -9.92
N LEU A 231 -3.51 -3.88 -10.81
CA LEU A 231 -3.21 -3.79 -12.24
C LEU A 231 -3.94 -2.58 -12.87
N SER A 232 -5.23 -2.40 -12.57
CA SER A 232 -5.97 -1.19 -12.95
C SER A 232 -5.32 0.08 -12.40
N PHE A 233 -4.96 0.09 -11.12
CA PHE A 233 -4.28 1.22 -10.48
C PHE A 233 -2.94 1.54 -11.15
N GLY A 234 -2.16 0.53 -11.55
CA GLY A 234 -0.92 0.68 -12.30
C GLY A 234 -1.12 1.41 -13.64
N ILE A 235 -2.22 1.13 -14.34
CA ILE A 235 -2.57 1.88 -15.56
C ILE A 235 -2.82 3.34 -15.22
N LEU A 236 -3.59 3.63 -14.16
CA LEU A 236 -3.94 4.99 -13.75
C LEU A 236 -2.71 5.82 -13.34
N VAL A 237 -1.71 5.21 -12.72
CA VAL A 237 -0.46 5.88 -12.30
C VAL A 237 0.22 6.59 -13.48
N VAL A 238 0.11 6.05 -14.69
CA VAL A 238 0.70 6.64 -15.90
C VAL A 238 -0.35 7.41 -16.72
N ALA A 239 -1.55 6.85 -16.89
CA ALA A 239 -2.59 7.44 -17.73
C ALA A 239 -3.10 8.77 -17.19
N LEU A 240 -3.23 8.92 -15.85
CA LEU A 240 -3.72 10.17 -15.25
C LEU A 240 -2.77 11.36 -15.48
N PRO A 241 -1.44 11.26 -15.23
CA PRO A 241 -0.50 12.31 -15.61
C PRO A 241 -0.55 12.67 -17.10
N VAL A 242 -0.61 11.66 -17.98
CA VAL A 242 -0.70 11.89 -19.44
C VAL A 242 -1.98 12.65 -19.79
N MET A 243 -3.12 12.26 -19.21
CA MET A 243 -4.39 12.94 -19.42
C MET A 243 -4.33 14.42 -18.99
N VAL A 244 -3.82 14.67 -17.79
CA VAL A 244 -3.75 16.03 -17.25
C VAL A 244 -2.83 16.92 -18.08
N LEU A 245 -1.65 16.41 -18.44
CA LEU A 245 -0.64 17.19 -19.16
C LEU A 245 -0.98 17.36 -20.65
N GLN A 246 -1.47 16.32 -21.33
CA GLN A 246 -1.63 16.32 -22.79
C GLN A 246 -3.07 16.61 -23.25
N ARG A 247 -4.09 16.10 -22.53
CA ARG A 247 -5.50 16.30 -22.93
C ARG A 247 -6.15 17.52 -22.26
N LEU A 248 -5.86 17.73 -20.97
CA LEU A 248 -6.41 18.88 -20.23
C LEU A 248 -5.50 20.12 -20.28
N HIS A 249 -4.30 19.98 -20.85
CA HIS A 249 -3.28 21.05 -20.92
C HIS A 249 -3.03 21.74 -19.58
N ALA A 250 -3.17 20.98 -18.48
CA ALA A 250 -2.94 21.45 -17.12
C ALA A 250 -1.51 21.11 -16.67
N ASN A 251 -1.10 21.61 -15.51
CA ASN A 251 0.25 21.45 -15.00
C ASN A 251 0.38 20.27 -14.03
N ALA A 252 1.61 19.97 -13.61
CA ALA A 252 1.93 18.87 -12.70
C ALA A 252 1.29 19.03 -11.30
N ALA A 253 1.03 20.25 -10.83
CA ALA A 253 0.35 20.48 -9.56
C ALA A 253 -1.08 19.93 -9.57
N VAL A 254 -1.78 20.01 -10.72
CA VAL A 254 -3.10 19.41 -10.88
C VAL A 254 -3.02 17.90 -10.76
N VAL A 255 -2.00 17.25 -11.36
CA VAL A 255 -1.79 15.79 -11.20
C VAL A 255 -1.63 15.43 -9.73
N GLY A 256 -0.75 16.13 -9.01
CA GLY A 256 -0.53 15.91 -7.59
C GLY A 256 -1.77 16.16 -6.74
N GLY A 257 -2.51 17.24 -7.04
CA GLY A 257 -3.77 17.58 -6.38
C GLY A 257 -4.86 16.53 -6.58
N LEU A 258 -4.97 15.96 -7.77
CA LEU A 258 -5.91 14.89 -8.07
C LEU A 258 -5.62 13.62 -7.27
N TRP A 259 -4.36 13.21 -7.15
CA TRP A 259 -3.96 12.11 -6.28
C TRP A 259 -4.18 12.42 -4.80
N ALA A 260 -3.98 13.69 -4.38
CA ALA A 260 -4.29 14.12 -3.03
C ALA A 260 -5.79 14.02 -2.73
N VAL A 261 -6.67 14.39 -3.66
CA VAL A 261 -8.14 14.21 -3.52
C VAL A 261 -8.49 12.75 -3.29
N PHE A 262 -7.94 11.83 -4.10
CA PHE A 262 -8.14 10.38 -3.92
C PHE A 262 -7.67 9.92 -2.53
N GLY A 263 -6.43 10.24 -2.14
CA GLY A 263 -5.85 9.83 -0.87
C GLY A 263 -6.59 10.41 0.34
N LEU A 264 -6.90 11.71 0.32
CA LEU A 264 -7.63 12.38 1.40
C LEU A 264 -9.07 11.88 1.54
N ALA A 265 -9.72 11.49 0.45
CA ALA A 265 -11.07 10.91 0.48
C ALA A 265 -11.09 9.50 1.08
N SER A 266 -10.03 8.72 0.88
CA SER A 266 -9.96 7.35 1.40
C SER A 266 -9.83 7.29 2.93
N VAL A 267 -9.26 8.31 3.58
CA VAL A 267 -9.06 8.33 5.04
C VAL A 267 -10.40 8.37 5.81
N PRO A 268 -11.27 9.39 5.63
CA PRO A 268 -12.54 9.43 6.35
C PRO A 268 -13.46 8.26 6.01
N SER A 269 -13.43 7.77 4.76
CA SER A 269 -14.24 6.62 4.36
C SER A 269 -13.80 5.32 5.07
N ALA A 270 -12.49 5.11 5.26
CA ALA A 270 -11.96 3.99 6.04
C ALA A 270 -12.33 4.10 7.53
N LEU A 271 -12.26 5.31 8.10
CA LEU A 271 -12.67 5.55 9.49
C LEU A 271 -14.15 5.28 9.72
N ILE A 272 -15.01 5.68 8.79
CA ILE A 272 -16.45 5.41 8.84
C ILE A 272 -16.71 3.90 8.67
N ALA A 273 -16.08 3.27 7.69
CA ALA A 273 -16.23 1.84 7.45
C ALA A 273 -15.77 0.99 8.63
N GLY A 274 -14.71 1.40 9.33
CA GLY A 274 -14.20 0.73 10.53
C GLY A 274 -15.18 0.75 11.72
N ARG A 275 -16.18 1.66 11.71
CA ARG A 275 -17.26 1.70 12.73
C ARG A 275 -18.43 0.78 12.38
N ILE A 276 -18.53 0.34 11.15
CA ILE A 276 -19.63 -0.49 10.65
C ILE A 276 -19.17 -1.95 10.70
N ARG A 277 -19.95 -2.81 11.32
CA ARG A 277 -19.68 -4.26 11.30
C ARG A 277 -19.86 -4.79 9.88
N SER A 278 -18.76 -5.15 9.24
CA SER A 278 -18.75 -5.72 7.88
C SER A 278 -18.92 -7.24 7.85
N GLU A 279 -19.02 -7.90 9.02
CA GLU A 279 -19.05 -9.35 9.17
C GLU A 279 -20.17 -10.00 8.34
N GLY A 280 -19.77 -10.98 7.51
CA GLY A 280 -20.67 -11.64 6.57
C GLY A 280 -21.08 -10.82 5.34
N ARG A 281 -20.73 -9.52 5.28
CA ARG A 281 -21.06 -8.60 4.18
C ARG A 281 -19.83 -8.14 3.39
N GLU A 282 -18.62 -8.58 3.77
CA GLU A 282 -17.37 -8.11 3.19
C GLU A 282 -17.34 -8.26 1.67
N ARG A 283 -17.87 -9.39 1.15
CA ARG A 283 -17.93 -9.64 -0.30
C ARG A 283 -18.80 -8.62 -1.02
N VAL A 284 -19.99 -8.31 -0.44
CA VAL A 284 -20.93 -7.35 -1.02
C VAL A 284 -20.33 -5.94 -1.00
N VAL A 285 -19.67 -5.57 0.10
CA VAL A 285 -18.99 -4.27 0.23
C VAL A 285 -17.86 -4.17 -0.80
N MET A 286 -17.03 -5.19 -0.94
CA MET A 286 -15.93 -5.21 -1.93
C MET A 286 -16.49 -5.05 -3.36
N ILE A 287 -17.52 -5.82 -3.74
CA ILE A 287 -18.15 -5.72 -5.06
C ILE A 287 -18.71 -4.31 -5.29
N GLY A 288 -19.46 -3.77 -4.33
CA GLY A 288 -20.06 -2.43 -4.45
C GLY A 288 -18.99 -1.35 -4.61
N CYS A 289 -17.93 -1.40 -3.81
CA CYS A 289 -16.82 -0.46 -3.89
C CYS A 289 -16.09 -0.54 -5.23
N ASP A 290 -15.82 -1.76 -5.74
CA ASP A 290 -15.16 -1.95 -7.03
C ASP A 290 -16.02 -1.45 -8.20
N VAL A 291 -17.32 -1.70 -8.18
CA VAL A 291 -18.25 -1.19 -9.19
C VAL A 291 -18.30 0.34 -9.17
N VAL A 292 -18.42 0.95 -8.00
CA VAL A 292 -18.42 2.42 -7.87
C VAL A 292 -17.11 3.03 -8.35
N ALA A 293 -15.97 2.43 -7.96
CA ALA A 293 -14.64 2.86 -8.41
C ALA A 293 -14.49 2.69 -9.94
N ALA A 294 -14.96 1.59 -10.51
CA ALA A 294 -14.93 1.34 -11.95
C ALA A 294 -15.74 2.38 -12.73
N LEU A 295 -16.94 2.71 -12.26
CA LEU A 295 -17.76 3.75 -12.87
C LEU A 295 -17.09 5.13 -12.77
N ALA A 296 -16.49 5.44 -11.63
CA ALA A 296 -15.73 6.68 -11.44
C ALA A 296 -14.53 6.76 -12.42
N VAL A 297 -13.77 5.67 -12.56
CA VAL A 297 -12.64 5.60 -13.52
C VAL A 297 -13.13 5.68 -14.96
N ALA A 298 -14.26 5.05 -15.29
CA ALA A 298 -14.87 5.16 -16.62
C ALA A 298 -15.31 6.60 -16.94
N LEU A 299 -15.82 7.36 -15.96
CA LEU A 299 -16.14 8.78 -16.13
C LEU A 299 -14.90 9.62 -16.44
N ILE A 300 -13.73 9.29 -15.87
CA ILE A 300 -12.47 9.96 -16.20
C ILE A 300 -12.17 9.86 -17.70
N ALA A 301 -12.46 8.71 -18.34
CA ALA A 301 -12.20 8.50 -19.76
C ALA A 301 -12.82 9.58 -20.66
N PHE A 302 -13.93 10.17 -20.24
CA PHE A 302 -14.69 11.19 -20.99
C PHE A 302 -14.60 12.59 -20.37
N ALA A 303 -13.81 12.77 -19.30
CA ALA A 303 -13.71 14.06 -18.62
C ALA A 303 -13.02 15.09 -19.51
N GLY A 304 -13.65 16.26 -19.66
CA GLY A 304 -13.14 17.40 -20.41
C GLY A 304 -12.43 18.46 -19.55
N ASN A 305 -12.45 18.30 -18.22
CA ASN A 305 -11.81 19.25 -17.30
C ASN A 305 -11.36 18.56 -16.00
N ALA A 306 -10.45 19.21 -15.27
CA ALA A 306 -9.86 18.68 -14.05
C ALA A 306 -10.86 18.50 -12.90
N TRP A 307 -11.95 19.28 -12.86
CA TRP A 307 -12.95 19.17 -11.79
C TRP A 307 -13.77 17.89 -11.90
N LEU A 308 -14.11 17.46 -13.12
CA LEU A 308 -14.76 16.15 -13.34
C LEU A 308 -13.84 15.00 -12.93
N VAL A 309 -12.56 15.11 -13.25
CA VAL A 309 -11.56 14.12 -12.82
C VAL A 309 -11.45 14.10 -11.29
N ALA A 310 -11.41 15.26 -10.64
CA ALA A 310 -11.36 15.40 -9.18
C ALA A 310 -12.60 14.78 -8.53
N GLY A 311 -13.79 15.03 -9.05
CA GLY A 311 -15.04 14.43 -8.59
C GLY A 311 -15.04 12.90 -8.71
N ALA A 312 -14.58 12.38 -9.83
CA ALA A 312 -14.44 10.94 -10.05
C ALA A 312 -13.42 10.30 -9.08
N LEU A 313 -12.26 10.94 -8.88
CA LEU A 313 -11.24 10.46 -7.94
C LEU A 313 -11.68 10.60 -6.48
N LEU A 314 -12.51 11.60 -6.14
CA LEU A 314 -13.15 11.70 -4.84
C LEU A 314 -14.05 10.48 -4.59
N ILE A 315 -14.90 10.12 -5.55
CA ILE A 315 -15.79 8.94 -5.45
C ILE A 315 -14.96 7.65 -5.35
N ALA A 316 -13.94 7.49 -6.19
CA ALA A 316 -13.04 6.34 -6.12
C ALA A 316 -12.31 6.26 -4.78
N GLY A 317 -11.83 7.38 -4.24
CA GLY A 317 -11.19 7.43 -2.92
C GLY A 317 -12.15 7.08 -1.78
N LEU A 318 -13.38 7.59 -1.82
CA LEU A 318 -14.42 7.22 -0.84
C LEU A 318 -14.77 5.72 -0.88
N SER A 319 -14.67 5.08 -2.03
CA SER A 319 -14.88 3.63 -2.19
C SER A 319 -13.69 2.80 -1.70
N ASN A 320 -12.47 3.34 -1.76
CA ASN A 320 -11.25 2.62 -1.40
C ASN A 320 -11.21 2.25 0.10
N GLY A 321 -11.62 3.15 0.99
CA GLY A 321 -11.60 2.90 2.44
C GLY A 321 -12.42 1.69 2.89
N PRO A 322 -13.72 1.61 2.55
CA PRO A 322 -14.56 0.45 2.88
C PRO A 322 -14.07 -0.85 2.22
N PHE A 323 -13.52 -0.78 1.01
CA PHE A 323 -12.90 -1.92 0.35
C PHE A 323 -11.73 -2.47 1.17
N ASP A 324 -10.78 -1.61 1.55
CA ASP A 324 -9.59 -2.00 2.32
C ASP A 324 -9.97 -2.59 3.68
N VAL A 325 -10.89 -1.95 4.42
CA VAL A 325 -11.37 -2.44 5.71
C VAL A 325 -11.99 -3.84 5.56
N SER A 326 -12.84 -4.05 4.56
CA SER A 326 -13.49 -5.34 4.30
C SER A 326 -12.48 -6.42 3.91
N MET A 327 -11.55 -6.10 3.02
CA MET A 327 -10.50 -6.98 2.57
C MET A 327 -9.58 -7.42 3.72
N PHE A 328 -9.09 -6.46 4.54
CA PHE A 328 -8.23 -6.77 5.68
C PHE A 328 -8.96 -7.57 6.76
N SER A 329 -10.21 -7.22 7.08
CA SER A 329 -11.03 -7.94 8.05
C SER A 329 -11.28 -9.39 7.61
N MET A 330 -11.65 -9.60 6.35
CA MET A 330 -11.84 -10.93 5.77
C MET A 330 -10.55 -11.74 5.81
N ARG A 331 -9.41 -11.14 5.44
CA ARG A 331 -8.10 -11.79 5.50
C ARG A 331 -7.77 -12.25 6.92
N GLN A 332 -7.96 -11.39 7.92
CA GLN A 332 -7.69 -11.71 9.32
C GLN A 332 -8.57 -12.84 9.84
N ARG A 333 -9.87 -12.81 9.57
CA ARG A 333 -10.83 -13.83 10.04
C ARG A 333 -10.62 -15.19 9.38
N ARG A 334 -10.14 -15.22 8.13
CA ARG A 334 -10.00 -16.46 7.34
C ARG A 334 -8.59 -17.02 7.31
N THR A 335 -7.67 -16.48 8.11
CA THR A 335 -6.30 -17.00 8.24
C THR A 335 -6.14 -17.69 9.59
N ASP A 336 -5.66 -18.95 9.57
CA ASP A 336 -5.36 -19.66 10.79
C ASP A 336 -4.23 -18.96 11.57
N ARG A 337 -4.37 -18.88 12.90
CA ARG A 337 -3.40 -18.19 13.76
C ARG A 337 -1.96 -18.66 13.57
N ALA A 338 -1.75 -19.96 13.36
CA ALA A 338 -0.43 -20.55 13.13
C ALA A 338 0.25 -20.09 11.84
N TRP A 339 -0.55 -19.63 10.85
CA TRP A 339 -0.08 -19.20 9.53
C TRP A 339 -0.10 -17.68 9.35
N TYR A 340 -0.63 -16.93 10.34
CA TYR A 340 -0.98 -15.51 10.18
C TYR A 340 0.17 -14.67 9.60
N GLY A 341 1.36 -14.70 10.18
CA GLY A 341 2.49 -13.90 9.72
C GLY A 341 2.97 -14.25 8.31
N ARG A 342 3.17 -15.57 8.05
CA ARG A 342 3.68 -16.06 6.75
C ARG A 342 2.67 -15.87 5.63
N ALA A 343 1.41 -16.22 5.87
CA ALA A 343 0.33 -16.08 4.90
C ALA A 343 0.02 -14.62 4.60
N PHE A 344 0.07 -13.76 5.62
CA PHE A 344 -0.15 -12.32 5.45
C PHE A 344 0.93 -11.68 4.57
N ALA A 345 2.21 -11.96 4.83
CA ALA A 345 3.33 -11.44 4.04
C ALA A 345 3.24 -11.85 2.56
N VAL A 346 2.99 -13.14 2.31
CA VAL A 346 2.85 -13.66 0.94
C VAL A 346 1.62 -13.08 0.24
N SER A 347 0.47 -13.03 0.92
CA SER A 347 -0.75 -12.49 0.36
C SER A 347 -0.60 -11.00 0.00
N MET A 348 0.09 -10.22 0.84
CA MET A 348 0.39 -8.80 0.54
C MET A 348 1.33 -8.66 -0.66
N GLY A 349 2.37 -9.48 -0.77
CA GLY A 349 3.25 -9.49 -1.95
C GLY A 349 2.49 -9.78 -3.24
N LEU A 350 1.60 -10.79 -3.22
CA LEU A 350 0.76 -11.12 -4.38
C LEU A 350 -0.21 -9.98 -4.74
N ASN A 351 -0.77 -9.27 -3.76
CA ASN A 351 -1.65 -8.12 -4.01
C ASN A 351 -0.95 -7.05 -4.86
N TRP A 352 0.30 -6.73 -4.53
CA TRP A 352 1.07 -5.69 -5.21
C TRP A 352 1.62 -6.10 -6.57
N ALA A 353 1.57 -7.39 -6.94
CA ALA A 353 2.11 -7.88 -8.21
C ALA A 353 1.39 -7.29 -9.45
N GLY A 354 0.12 -6.91 -9.33
CA GLY A 354 -0.65 -6.34 -10.42
C GLY A 354 -0.18 -4.93 -10.83
N GLN A 355 0.18 -4.09 -9.87
CA GLN A 355 0.49 -2.68 -10.13
C GLN A 355 1.63 -2.48 -11.15
N PRO A 356 2.81 -3.11 -10.99
CA PRO A 356 3.87 -2.95 -11.99
C PRO A 356 3.44 -3.43 -13.38
N ILE A 357 2.71 -4.55 -13.47
CA ILE A 357 2.22 -5.05 -14.77
C ILE A 357 1.28 -4.02 -15.42
N GLY A 358 0.35 -3.46 -14.65
CA GLY A 358 -0.54 -2.40 -15.12
C GLY A 358 0.22 -1.17 -15.63
N SER A 359 1.25 -0.77 -14.93
CA SER A 359 2.11 0.35 -15.36
C SER A 359 2.84 0.04 -16.65
N ALA A 360 3.36 -1.17 -16.83
CA ALA A 360 4.05 -1.57 -18.05
C ALA A 360 3.13 -1.56 -19.29
N ILE A 361 1.89 -2.04 -19.15
CA ILE A 361 0.92 -2.07 -20.26
C ILE A 361 0.27 -0.71 -20.52
N SER A 362 0.39 0.25 -19.60
CA SER A 362 -0.24 1.57 -19.74
C SER A 362 0.22 2.31 -21.00
N GLY A 363 1.52 2.26 -21.31
CA GLY A 363 2.08 2.93 -22.48
C GLY A 363 1.46 2.45 -23.79
N PRO A 364 1.50 1.16 -24.14
CA PRO A 364 0.79 0.59 -25.29
C PRO A 364 -0.69 0.96 -25.33
N LEU A 365 -1.42 0.91 -24.21
CA LEU A 365 -2.83 1.29 -24.15
C LEU A 365 -3.03 2.77 -24.46
N ILE A 366 -2.18 3.66 -23.95
CA ILE A 366 -2.23 5.09 -24.22
C ILE A 366 -1.96 5.39 -25.70
N HIS A 367 -1.07 4.64 -26.35
CA HIS A 367 -0.82 4.77 -27.79
C HIS A 367 -2.02 4.40 -28.64
N ILE A 368 -2.81 3.41 -28.23
CA ILE A 368 -4.09 3.06 -28.90
C ILE A 368 -5.11 4.18 -28.66
N GLY A 369 -5.16 4.71 -27.45
CA GLY A 369 -6.02 5.82 -27.06
C GLY A 369 -6.11 5.99 -25.54
N LEU A 370 -5.99 7.22 -25.08
CA LEU A 370 -6.06 7.53 -23.66
C LEU A 370 -7.41 7.12 -23.03
N THR A 371 -8.51 7.31 -23.76
CA THR A 371 -9.85 6.83 -23.36
C THR A 371 -9.88 5.31 -23.18
N ILE A 372 -9.22 4.56 -24.08
CA ILE A 372 -9.13 3.10 -24.00
C ILE A 372 -8.35 2.67 -22.73
N ALA A 373 -7.27 3.34 -22.38
CA ALA A 373 -6.51 3.05 -21.17
C ALA A 373 -7.39 3.15 -19.92
N PHE A 374 -8.21 4.21 -19.78
CA PHE A 374 -9.14 4.36 -18.66
C PHE A 374 -10.27 3.32 -18.69
N LEU A 375 -10.83 3.02 -19.87
CA LEU A 375 -11.89 2.02 -20.00
C LEU A 375 -11.38 0.60 -19.70
N VAL A 376 -10.15 0.27 -20.08
CA VAL A 376 -9.50 -1.00 -19.71
C VAL A 376 -9.29 -1.05 -18.20
N ALA A 377 -8.82 0.03 -17.59
CA ALA A 377 -8.67 0.11 -16.14
C ALA A 377 -10.01 -0.08 -15.42
N ALA A 378 -11.08 0.58 -15.87
CA ALA A 378 -12.43 0.41 -15.34
C ALA A 378 -12.95 -1.02 -15.54
N GLY A 379 -12.73 -1.59 -16.75
CA GLY A 379 -13.11 -2.96 -17.07
C GLY A 379 -12.44 -4.00 -16.16
N LEU A 380 -11.16 -3.81 -15.83
CA LEU A 380 -10.43 -4.67 -14.90
C LEU A 380 -11.05 -4.62 -13.49
N MET A 381 -11.47 -3.44 -13.00
CA MET A 381 -12.17 -3.32 -11.73
C MET A 381 -13.52 -4.05 -11.76
N LEU A 382 -14.28 -3.95 -12.85
CA LEU A 382 -15.52 -4.70 -13.01
C LEU A 382 -15.29 -6.21 -13.08
N VAL A 383 -14.22 -6.65 -13.73
CA VAL A 383 -13.80 -8.06 -13.74
C VAL A 383 -13.46 -8.52 -12.33
N ALA A 384 -12.71 -7.70 -11.57
CA ALA A 384 -12.42 -7.99 -10.17
C ALA A 384 -13.71 -8.14 -9.35
N ALA A 385 -14.63 -7.18 -9.44
CA ALA A 385 -15.93 -7.23 -8.77
C ALA A 385 -16.74 -8.49 -9.14
N GLY A 386 -16.81 -8.81 -10.42
CA GLY A 386 -17.53 -9.98 -10.95
C GLY A 386 -16.93 -11.32 -10.51
N LEU A 387 -15.62 -11.38 -10.28
CA LEU A 387 -14.92 -12.58 -9.82
C LEU A 387 -15.06 -12.82 -8.31
N VAL A 388 -15.35 -11.80 -7.49
CA VAL A 388 -15.48 -11.96 -6.02
C VAL A 388 -16.38 -13.13 -5.61
N PRO A 389 -17.61 -13.29 -6.17
CA PRO A 389 -18.50 -14.38 -5.77
C PRO A 389 -17.94 -15.78 -6.07
N TRP A 390 -17.12 -15.90 -7.10
CA TRP A 390 -16.60 -17.18 -7.60
C TRP A 390 -15.31 -17.60 -6.93
N VAL A 391 -14.41 -16.63 -6.63
CA VAL A 391 -13.08 -16.93 -6.11
C VAL A 391 -12.95 -16.81 -4.60
N ILE A 392 -13.84 -16.04 -3.96
CA ILE A 392 -13.87 -15.90 -2.49
C ILE A 392 -15.04 -16.73 -1.97
N PRO A 393 -14.83 -17.83 -1.24
CA PRO A 393 -15.91 -18.65 -0.67
C PRO A 393 -16.84 -17.82 0.24
N GLY A 394 -18.14 -18.08 0.21
CA GLY A 394 -19.08 -17.56 1.20
C GLY A 394 -18.73 -18.04 2.61
N GLU A 395 -19.26 -17.40 3.63
CA GLU A 395 -19.21 -17.97 4.98
C GLU A 395 -20.15 -19.16 5.06
N PRO A 396 -19.71 -20.30 5.65
CA PRO A 396 -20.64 -21.39 5.93
C PRO A 396 -21.70 -20.88 6.92
N ALA A 397 -22.97 -21.00 6.55
CA ALA A 397 -24.12 -20.54 7.33
C ALA A 397 -24.15 -21.05 8.79
N GLY A 398 -23.42 -22.11 9.11
CA GLY A 398 -23.31 -22.69 10.45
C GLY A 398 -22.39 -21.95 11.43
N ARG A 399 -21.43 -21.12 10.95
CA ARG A 399 -20.55 -20.37 11.87
C ARG A 399 -21.24 -19.15 12.47
N ILE A 400 -22.05 -18.46 11.70
CA ILE A 400 -22.82 -17.28 12.17
C ILE A 400 -23.81 -17.69 13.24
N ALA A 401 -24.48 -18.85 13.06
CA ALA A 401 -25.45 -19.36 14.04
C ALA A 401 -24.80 -19.82 15.36
N THR A 402 -23.59 -20.43 15.29
CA THR A 402 -22.88 -20.90 16.49
C THR A 402 -22.18 -19.77 17.26
N GLU A 403 -21.68 -18.73 16.61
CA GLU A 403 -21.11 -17.56 17.29
C GLU A 403 -22.18 -16.65 17.90
N SER A 404 -23.28 -16.42 17.18
CA SER A 404 -24.45 -15.70 17.71
C SER A 404 -25.06 -16.43 18.93
N ALA A 405 -25.15 -17.77 18.88
CA ALA A 405 -25.61 -18.59 20.01
C ALA A 405 -24.62 -18.57 21.20
N ARG A 406 -23.31 -18.52 20.94
CA ARG A 406 -22.30 -18.39 22.01
C ARG A 406 -22.28 -16.99 22.62
N GLN A 407 -22.53 -15.95 21.84
CA GLN A 407 -22.60 -14.58 22.31
C GLN A 407 -23.87 -14.35 23.15
N SER A 408 -25.02 -14.86 22.71
CA SER A 408 -26.28 -14.81 23.46
C SER A 408 -26.22 -15.61 24.79
N ARG A 409 -25.39 -16.64 24.87
CA ARG A 409 -25.11 -17.36 26.12
C ARG A 409 -24.16 -16.60 27.06
N ARG A 410 -23.23 -15.80 26.54
CA ARG A 410 -22.36 -14.93 27.35
C ARG A 410 -23.04 -13.70 27.90
N ASP A 411 -24.05 -13.20 27.20
CA ASP A 411 -24.78 -11.99 27.55
C ASP A 411 -26.02 -12.31 28.42
N ARG A 412 -26.28 -13.59 28.76
CA ARG A 412 -27.27 -13.94 29.79
C ARG A 412 -26.72 -13.58 31.16
N PRO A 413 -27.47 -12.78 31.97
CA PRO A 413 -27.07 -12.54 33.36
C PRO A 413 -26.96 -13.90 34.04
N VAL A 414 -25.92 -14.05 34.84
CA VAL A 414 -25.77 -15.20 35.74
C VAL A 414 -26.94 -15.14 36.67
N GLU A 415 -27.95 -16.00 36.47
CA GLU A 415 -29.00 -16.20 37.45
C GLU A 415 -28.33 -16.64 38.75
N GLU A 416 -28.34 -15.76 39.76
CA GLU A 416 -27.89 -16.08 41.11
C GLU A 416 -28.69 -17.33 41.57
N SER A 417 -27.98 -18.41 41.77
CA SER A 417 -28.54 -19.60 42.39
C SER A 417 -29.04 -19.22 43.78
N PRO A 418 -30.31 -19.59 44.14
CA PRO A 418 -30.81 -19.26 45.47
C PRO A 418 -29.93 -19.89 46.53
N SER A 419 -29.45 -19.02 47.43
CA SER A 419 -28.68 -19.37 48.62
C SER A 419 -29.37 -20.48 49.41
N SER A 420 -28.68 -21.61 49.54
CA SER A 420 -29.00 -22.68 50.48
C SER A 420 -28.72 -22.21 51.91
N ALA A 421 -29.56 -21.32 52.45
CA ALA A 421 -29.60 -20.94 53.83
C ALA A 421 -30.97 -21.30 54.44
N GLU A 422 -31.13 -22.59 54.74
CA GLU A 422 -32.13 -23.11 55.72
C GLU A 422 -31.96 -24.63 55.86
N GLN A 423 -30.96 -25.08 56.59
CA GLN A 423 -30.98 -26.35 57.29
C GLN A 423 -29.96 -26.29 58.42
N GLY A 424 -30.44 -25.88 59.62
CA GLY A 424 -29.62 -25.89 60.84
C GLY A 424 -30.35 -25.37 62.07
N ALA A 425 -31.53 -25.95 62.37
CA ALA A 425 -32.12 -25.83 63.71
C ALA A 425 -33.09 -27.02 63.90
N GLY A 426 -32.66 -27.99 64.69
CA GLY A 426 -33.44 -29.13 65.12
C GLY A 426 -32.56 -30.11 65.88
#